data_8fcf521d619b2dae725e7f683f2c9e0a
#
_entry.id   8fcf521d619b2dae725e7f683f2c9e0a
#
_cell.length_a   1.000
_cell.length_b   1.000
_cell.length_c   1.000
_cell.angle_alpha   90.00
_cell.angle_beta   90.00
_cell.angle_gamma   90.00
#
_symmetry.space_group_name_H-M   'P 1'
#
loop_
_entity.id
_entity.type
_entity.pdbx_description
1 polymer ?
#
loop_
_entity_poly.entity_id
_entity_poly.type
_entity_poly.pdbx_seq_one_letter_code
_entity_poly.pdbx_strand_id
1 'polypeptide(L)'
;MSELTLPPHADETHPKLPTQKIGVLLANLGTPDHYDYWSMRRYLNEFLSDRRVIDYSPWLWQPLLQLVILTMRPFSSGAAYKSIWNHEQSESPLMTITKAQTSAVADSLSEKYGD
;
A
#
# COMPACT_ATOMS: atom_id res chain seq x y z
N MET A 1 -25.84 -3.37 22.23
CA MET A 1 -25.15 -4.69 22.29
C MET A 1 -25.95 -5.62 21.40
N SER A 2 -25.41 -5.93 20.24
CA SER A 2 -26.03 -6.96 19.39
C SER A 2 -25.59 -8.31 19.93
N GLU A 3 -26.50 -9.09 20.49
CA GLU A 3 -26.26 -10.50 20.77
C GLU A 3 -25.88 -11.18 19.45
N LEU A 4 -24.68 -11.74 19.41
CA LEU A 4 -24.24 -12.60 18.33
C LEU A 4 -25.08 -13.86 18.37
N THR A 5 -26.16 -13.89 17.61
CA THR A 5 -26.93 -15.09 17.35
C THR A 5 -26.09 -16.02 16.49
N LEU A 6 -25.86 -17.23 16.96
CA LEU A 6 -25.24 -18.27 16.15
C LEU A 6 -26.01 -18.46 14.85
N PRO A 7 -25.33 -18.70 13.72
CA PRO A 7 -26.02 -19.00 12.47
C PRO A 7 -26.90 -20.24 12.66
N PRO A 8 -28.04 -20.33 11.98
CA PRO A 8 -29.07 -21.36 12.24
C PRO A 8 -28.61 -22.82 12.03
N HIS A 9 -27.39 -23.03 11.58
CA HIS A 9 -26.78 -24.34 11.38
C HIS A 9 -25.58 -24.64 12.31
N ALA A 10 -25.29 -23.73 13.27
CA ALA A 10 -24.21 -23.97 14.21
C ALA A 10 -24.72 -24.86 15.34
N ASP A 11 -23.97 -25.94 15.60
CA ASP A 11 -24.22 -26.82 16.73
C ASP A 11 -23.96 -26.08 18.06
N GLU A 12 -24.68 -26.42 19.13
CA GLU A 12 -24.54 -25.82 20.48
C GLU A 12 -23.10 -25.90 21.01
N THR A 13 -22.33 -26.84 20.51
CA THR A 13 -20.90 -27.03 20.83
C THR A 13 -19.95 -26.16 20.03
N HIS A 14 -20.47 -25.38 19.07
CA HIS A 14 -19.62 -24.49 18.26
C HIS A 14 -18.96 -23.43 19.14
N PRO A 15 -17.64 -23.26 19.06
CA PRO A 15 -16.96 -22.21 19.81
C PRO A 15 -17.56 -20.84 19.47
N LYS A 16 -17.85 -20.05 20.51
CA LYS A 16 -18.38 -18.68 20.34
C LYS A 16 -17.41 -17.90 19.48
N LEU A 17 -17.92 -17.33 18.40
CA LEU A 17 -17.13 -16.45 17.56
C LEU A 17 -16.66 -15.24 18.40
N PRO A 18 -15.39 -14.84 18.31
CA PRO A 18 -14.93 -13.63 18.96
C PRO A 18 -15.72 -12.43 18.41
N THR A 19 -15.90 -11.41 19.24
CA THR A 19 -16.53 -10.15 18.82
C THR A 19 -15.89 -9.67 17.53
N GLN A 20 -16.69 -9.52 16.48
CA GLN A 20 -16.18 -9.07 15.19
C GLN A 20 -15.65 -7.65 15.32
N LYS A 21 -14.36 -7.49 15.07
CA LYS A 21 -13.74 -6.17 14.92
C LYS A 21 -13.71 -5.81 13.44
N ILE A 22 -14.18 -4.62 13.11
CA ILE A 22 -14.10 -4.09 11.75
C ILE A 22 -12.79 -3.34 11.61
N GLY A 23 -11.93 -3.82 10.71
CA GLY A 23 -10.69 -3.13 10.34
C GLY A 23 -10.92 -2.26 9.09
N VAL A 24 -10.38 -1.04 9.10
CA VAL A 24 -10.37 -0.15 7.94
C VAL A 24 -8.94 -0.06 7.41
N LEU A 25 -8.75 -0.44 6.15
CA LEU A 25 -7.46 -0.35 5.46
C LEU A 25 -7.51 0.78 4.43
N LEU A 26 -6.63 1.76 4.60
CA LEU A 26 -6.35 2.75 3.56
C LEU A 26 -5.20 2.26 2.68
N ALA A 27 -5.44 2.19 1.38
CA ALA A 27 -4.45 1.77 0.40
C ALA A 27 -4.22 2.83 -0.66
N ASN A 28 -3.00 2.93 -1.15
CA ASN A 28 -2.62 3.77 -2.29
C ASN A 28 -1.74 2.97 -3.27
N LEU A 29 -1.29 3.61 -4.34
CA LEU A 29 -0.45 2.97 -5.37
C LEU A 29 0.97 2.63 -4.89
N GLY A 30 1.32 3.03 -3.68
CA GLY A 30 2.66 2.86 -3.15
C GLY A 30 3.62 3.98 -3.53
N THR A 31 4.77 3.97 -2.89
CA THR A 31 5.82 4.96 -3.04
C THR A 31 7.17 4.29 -2.76
N PRO A 32 8.28 4.76 -3.36
CA PRO A 32 9.58 4.19 -3.06
C PRO A 32 9.99 4.46 -1.60
N ASP A 33 10.77 3.56 -1.02
CA ASP A 33 11.30 3.70 0.34
C ASP A 33 12.27 4.90 0.44
N HIS A 34 13.02 5.14 -0.64
CA HIS A 34 13.96 6.25 -0.75
C HIS A 34 14.14 6.65 -2.22
N TYR A 35 14.74 7.82 -2.48
CA TYR A 35 14.99 8.33 -3.84
C TYR A 35 16.31 7.85 -4.46
N ASP A 36 17.08 7.00 -3.77
CA ASP A 36 18.30 6.41 -4.32
C ASP A 36 18.01 5.42 -5.47
N TYR A 37 19.03 5.12 -6.27
CA TYR A 37 18.92 4.28 -7.45
C TYR A 37 18.29 2.91 -7.15
N TRP A 38 18.73 2.23 -6.09
CA TRP A 38 18.28 0.86 -5.82
C TRP A 38 16.86 0.79 -5.27
N SER A 39 16.49 1.74 -4.42
CA SER A 39 15.12 1.88 -3.92
C SER A 39 14.15 2.22 -5.05
N MET A 40 14.53 3.14 -5.94
CA MET A 40 13.75 3.47 -7.13
C MET A 40 13.64 2.29 -8.10
N ARG A 41 14.74 1.57 -8.35
CA ARG A 41 14.73 0.40 -9.23
C ARG A 41 13.79 -0.69 -8.71
N ARG A 42 13.84 -0.98 -7.40
CA ARG A 42 12.96 -1.96 -6.76
C ARG A 42 11.49 -1.56 -6.87
N TYR A 43 11.16 -0.33 -6.50
CA TYR A 43 9.81 0.21 -6.62
C TYR A 43 9.28 0.15 -8.06
N LEU A 44 10.04 0.62 -9.03
CA LEU A 44 9.66 0.59 -10.44
C LEU A 44 9.52 -0.83 -10.96
N ASN A 45 10.36 -1.76 -10.52
CA ASN A 45 10.26 -3.16 -10.92
C ASN A 45 8.97 -3.80 -10.41
N GLU A 46 8.63 -3.61 -9.15
CA GLU A 46 7.37 -4.12 -8.57
C GLU A 46 6.17 -3.52 -9.28
N PHE A 47 6.15 -2.19 -9.43
CA PHE A 47 5.06 -1.46 -10.04
C PHE A 47 4.85 -1.79 -11.52
N LEU A 48 5.91 -1.85 -12.31
CA LEU A 48 5.84 -2.09 -13.77
C LEU A 48 5.78 -3.58 -14.13
N SER A 49 6.04 -4.48 -13.19
CA SER A 49 5.86 -5.93 -13.38
C SER A 49 4.43 -6.38 -13.05
N ASP A 50 3.62 -5.55 -12.40
CA ASP A 50 2.23 -5.89 -12.11
C ASP A 50 1.39 -5.83 -13.40
N ARG A 51 0.78 -6.95 -13.76
CA ARG A 51 -0.09 -7.06 -14.95
C ARG A 51 -1.32 -6.17 -14.90
N ARG A 52 -1.72 -5.71 -13.72
CA ARG A 52 -2.81 -4.74 -13.56
C ARG A 52 -2.39 -3.33 -14.00
N VAL A 53 -1.10 -3.04 -13.96
CA VAL A 53 -0.52 -1.75 -14.38
C VAL A 53 -0.11 -1.80 -15.85
N ILE A 54 0.59 -2.87 -16.24
CA ILE A 54 1.10 -3.09 -17.61
C ILE A 54 0.64 -4.45 -18.11
N ASP A 55 -0.29 -4.45 -19.06
CA ASP A 55 -0.84 -5.68 -19.67
C ASP A 55 -0.16 -6.03 -21.00
N TYR A 56 1.16 -6.12 -20.98
CA TYR A 56 1.94 -6.63 -22.09
C TYR A 56 2.34 -8.10 -21.89
N SER A 57 2.66 -8.80 -23.01
CA SER A 57 3.21 -10.14 -22.95
C SER A 57 4.49 -10.15 -22.10
N PRO A 58 4.59 -11.00 -21.05
CA PRO A 58 5.77 -11.05 -20.19
C PRO A 58 7.07 -11.33 -20.95
N TRP A 59 7.02 -12.11 -22.03
CA TRP A 59 8.17 -12.46 -22.85
C TRP A 59 8.81 -11.26 -23.56
N LEU A 60 8.00 -10.27 -23.93
CA LEU A 60 8.48 -9.02 -24.54
C LEU A 60 8.75 -7.96 -23.51
N TRP A 61 7.88 -7.87 -22.50
CA TRP A 61 7.94 -6.81 -21.49
C TRP A 61 9.09 -6.98 -20.51
N GLN A 62 9.30 -8.17 -19.97
CA GLN A 62 10.32 -8.39 -18.94
C GLN A 62 11.75 -8.09 -19.40
N PRO A 63 12.22 -8.53 -20.58
CA PRO A 63 13.54 -8.14 -21.08
C PRO A 63 13.67 -6.62 -21.28
N LEU A 64 12.66 -5.97 -21.83
CA LEU A 64 12.65 -4.52 -22.04
C LEU A 64 12.67 -3.78 -20.69
N LEU A 65 11.87 -4.22 -19.72
CA LEU A 65 11.82 -3.66 -18.39
C LEU A 65 13.18 -3.77 -17.70
N GLN A 66 13.74 -4.96 -17.62
CA GLN A 66 14.96 -5.24 -16.84
C GLN A 66 16.22 -4.62 -17.47
N LEU A 67 16.36 -4.68 -18.80
CA LEU A 67 17.58 -4.25 -19.50
C LEU A 67 17.59 -2.76 -19.83
N VAL A 68 16.45 -2.16 -20.13
CA VAL A 68 16.37 -0.78 -20.59
C VAL A 68 15.73 0.12 -19.53
N ILE A 69 14.47 -0.13 -19.18
CA ILE A 69 13.69 0.77 -18.35
C ILE A 69 14.28 0.88 -16.94
N LEU A 70 14.52 -0.24 -16.28
CA LEU A 70 15.07 -0.26 -14.92
C LEU A 70 16.55 0.11 -14.83
N THR A 71 17.24 0.25 -15.95
CA THR A 71 18.61 0.75 -15.97
C THR A 71 18.64 2.27 -15.99
N MET A 72 17.74 2.92 -16.74
CA MET A 72 17.74 4.36 -16.97
C MET A 72 16.74 5.12 -16.10
N ARG A 73 15.53 4.60 -15.95
CA ARG A 73 14.42 5.26 -15.22
C ARG A 73 14.73 5.59 -13.75
N PRO A 74 15.42 4.75 -12.97
CA PRO A 74 15.71 5.06 -11.58
C PRO A 74 16.49 6.36 -11.38
N PHE A 75 17.34 6.75 -12.32
CA PHE A 75 18.07 8.03 -12.26
C PHE A 75 17.13 9.22 -12.39
N SER A 76 16.30 9.25 -13.43
CA SER A 76 15.39 10.38 -13.66
C SER A 76 14.26 10.43 -12.63
N SER A 77 13.68 9.28 -12.29
CA SER A 77 12.64 9.19 -11.28
C SER A 77 13.19 9.51 -9.88
N GLY A 78 14.38 9.04 -9.54
CA GLY A 78 15.04 9.36 -8.28
C GLY A 78 15.31 10.85 -8.12
N ALA A 79 15.77 11.52 -9.17
CA ALA A 79 15.97 12.97 -9.18
C ALA A 79 14.65 13.74 -8.97
N ALA A 80 13.56 13.30 -9.62
CA ALA A 80 12.23 13.88 -9.43
C ALA A 80 11.72 13.70 -8.00
N TYR A 81 11.83 12.48 -7.44
CA TYR A 81 11.45 12.22 -6.05
C TYR A 81 12.29 13.00 -5.05
N LYS A 82 13.60 13.13 -5.30
CA LYS A 82 14.50 13.93 -4.46
C LYS A 82 14.04 15.38 -4.35
N SER A 83 13.53 15.96 -5.44
CA SER A 83 13.08 17.36 -5.46
C SER A 83 11.86 17.65 -4.61
N ILE A 84 11.03 16.63 -4.35
CA ILE A 84 9.79 16.73 -3.56
C ILE A 84 9.87 15.99 -2.22
N TRP A 85 11.02 15.36 -1.93
CA TRP A 85 11.20 14.49 -0.77
C TRP A 85 11.02 15.24 0.55
N ASN A 86 10.26 14.64 1.47
CA ASN A 86 10.18 15.14 2.83
C ASN A 86 11.43 14.71 3.62
N HIS A 87 12.41 15.60 3.70
CA HIS A 87 13.69 15.31 4.37
C HIS A 87 13.58 15.19 5.90
N GLU A 88 12.58 15.82 6.51
CA GLU A 88 12.38 15.74 7.97
C GLU A 88 11.93 14.34 8.40
N GLN A 89 11.05 13.73 7.61
CA GLN A 89 10.50 12.40 7.89
C GLN A 89 11.16 11.29 7.06
N SER A 90 12.06 11.65 6.14
CA SER A 90 12.74 10.74 5.22
C SER A 90 11.77 9.89 4.39
N GLU A 91 10.71 10.50 3.90
CA GLU A 91 9.67 9.81 3.13
C GLU A 91 9.09 10.67 2.00
N SER A 92 8.36 10.05 1.09
CA SER A 92 7.68 10.76 0.01
C SER A 92 6.47 11.56 0.53
N PRO A 93 6.05 12.64 -0.18
CA PRO A 93 4.83 13.37 0.18
C PRO A 93 3.58 12.48 0.23
N LEU A 94 3.48 11.49 -0.65
CA LEU A 94 2.38 10.53 -0.64
C LEU A 94 2.31 9.75 0.67
N MET A 95 3.45 9.30 1.18
CA MET A 95 3.53 8.58 2.46
C MET A 95 3.11 9.50 3.62
N THR A 96 3.65 10.72 3.67
CA THR A 96 3.30 11.73 4.70
C THR A 96 1.80 12.00 4.72
N ILE A 97 1.21 12.25 3.55
CA ILE A 97 -0.23 12.53 3.43
C ILE A 97 -1.06 11.29 3.81
N THR A 98 -0.66 10.10 3.37
CA THR A 98 -1.39 8.86 3.70
C THR A 98 -1.38 8.57 5.19
N LYS A 99 -0.25 8.79 5.87
CA LYS A 99 -0.17 8.67 7.34
C LYS A 99 -1.11 9.67 8.04
N ALA A 100 -1.12 10.92 7.59
CA ALA A 100 -2.02 11.94 8.13
C ALA A 100 -3.51 11.58 7.93
N GLN A 101 -3.86 11.09 6.74
CA GLN A 101 -5.21 10.60 6.45
C GLN A 101 -5.60 9.41 7.33
N THR A 102 -4.68 8.46 7.52
CA THR A 102 -4.91 7.29 8.38
C THR A 102 -5.18 7.71 9.82
N SER A 103 -4.38 8.63 10.36
CA SER A 103 -4.58 9.16 11.71
C SER A 103 -5.93 9.87 11.84
N ALA A 104 -6.28 10.76 10.91
CA ALA A 104 -7.54 11.48 10.92
C ALA A 104 -8.76 10.55 10.84
N VAL A 105 -8.68 9.50 10.02
CA VAL A 105 -9.75 8.49 9.93
C VAL A 105 -9.86 7.68 11.22
N ALA A 106 -8.72 7.28 11.81
CA ALA A 106 -8.71 6.56 13.08
C ALA A 106 -9.36 7.40 14.20
N ASP A 107 -8.98 8.67 14.33
CA ASP A 107 -9.54 9.58 15.32
C ASP A 107 -11.08 9.74 15.13
N SER A 108 -11.53 9.95 13.89
CA SER A 108 -12.95 10.08 13.58
C SER A 108 -13.75 8.80 13.86
N LEU A 109 -13.16 7.63 13.60
CA LEU A 109 -13.80 6.35 13.88
C LEU A 109 -13.88 6.08 15.38
N SER A 110 -12.81 6.34 16.12
CA SER A 110 -12.80 6.21 17.59
C SER A 110 -13.80 7.15 18.25
N GLU A 111 -13.92 8.40 17.79
CA GLU A 111 -14.92 9.35 18.28
C GLU A 111 -16.34 8.86 18.06
N LYS A 112 -16.62 8.27 16.89
CA LYS A 112 -17.98 7.88 16.50
C LYS A 112 -18.40 6.51 17.02
N TYR A 113 -17.47 5.56 17.13
CA TYR A 113 -17.80 4.16 17.41
C TYR A 113 -17.13 3.60 18.68
N GLY A 114 -16.22 4.37 19.29
CA GLY A 114 -15.39 3.90 20.40
C GLY A 114 -14.23 3.00 19.93
N ASP A 115 -13.38 2.61 20.86
CA ASP A 115 -12.26 1.70 20.59
C ASP A 115 -12.69 0.23 20.42
#